data_fb66b05934c575bc5fd7fdf288a15f8f
#
_entry.id   fb66b05934c575bc5fd7fdf288a15f8f
#
_cell.length_a   1.000
_cell.length_b   1.000
_cell.length_c   1.000
_cell.angle_alpha   90.00
_cell.angle_beta   90.00
_cell.angle_gamma   90.00
#
_symmetry.space_group_name_H-M   'P 1'
#
loop_
_entity.id
_entity.type
_entity.pdbx_description
1 polymer ?
#
loop_
_entity_poly.entity_id
_entity_poly.type
_entity_poly.pdbx_seq_one_letter_code
_entity_poly.pdbx_strand_id
1 'polypeptide(L)'
;MYLVRHKHLTTVAEVFYSVPFRSGKIQASFVWFIAVLLLVSSGITYRVLAYRLNLVVSTPVKLPVPLSSFPKQIGQWSGEDVPIPKNIQLVARNDAFLNRLYTNKSSNRWANVYIAYTAHPRTMLGHRPQICYVAGGWVHESSSQTSVTSSEGREFPCLLHRFHRPYPETEATVVLNFYIVNGQITSDEGVFSGVGWRTPNINGDPARYVTQVQISSVFENSIRSIAKDIEEVILDYFPDENGHVRALEYAGSSGGGKK
;
A
#
# COMPACT_ATOMS: atom_id res chain seq x y z
N MET A 1 43.05 -29.63 65.89
CA MET A 1 42.43 -30.87 66.44
C MET A 1 40.89 -30.67 66.41
N TYR A 2 40.27 -31.13 65.44
CA TYR A 2 38.86 -31.68 65.40
C TYR A 2 38.55 -32.15 63.98
N LEU A 3 38.50 -33.44 63.85
CA LEU A 3 37.98 -34.20 62.69
C LEU A 3 36.47 -34.01 62.63
N VAL A 4 35.94 -33.69 61.47
CA VAL A 4 34.52 -33.90 61.14
C VAL A 4 34.42 -34.74 59.88
N ARG A 5 33.75 -35.85 60.08
CA ARG A 5 33.45 -36.97 59.18
C ARG A 5 32.71 -36.54 57.88
N HIS A 6 33.22 -37.03 56.79
CA HIS A 6 32.44 -37.19 55.58
C HIS A 6 31.31 -38.19 55.74
N LYS A 7 30.07 -37.78 55.54
CA LYS A 7 28.95 -38.66 55.30
C LYS A 7 28.65 -38.75 53.81
N HIS A 8 28.56 -39.97 53.34
CA HIS A 8 28.22 -40.46 52.05
C HIS A 8 26.96 -39.76 51.48
N LEU A 9 27.08 -39.13 50.32
CA LEU A 9 25.98 -38.84 49.41
C LEU A 9 25.95 -39.96 48.37
N THR A 10 25.02 -40.87 48.58
CA THR A 10 24.69 -41.93 47.66
C THR A 10 24.08 -41.33 46.39
N THR A 11 24.73 -41.69 45.31
CA THR A 11 24.38 -41.47 43.91
C THR A 11 22.98 -41.99 43.64
N VAL A 12 22.07 -41.08 43.26
CA VAL A 12 20.80 -41.40 42.57
C VAL A 12 21.06 -41.21 41.07
N ALA A 13 21.79 -42.16 40.54
CA ALA A 13 21.87 -42.33 39.08
C ALA A 13 21.49 -43.81 38.84
N GLU A 14 20.67 -44.03 37.90
CA GLU A 14 20.19 -45.30 37.32
C GLU A 14 18.78 -45.71 37.67
N VAL A 15 17.82 -44.99 37.09
CA VAL A 15 16.63 -45.61 36.51
C VAL A 15 16.24 -44.81 35.27
N PHE A 16 17.06 -44.79 34.24
CA PHE A 16 16.54 -44.56 32.91
C PHE A 16 16.18 -45.92 32.32
N TYR A 17 14.89 -46.20 32.41
CA TYR A 17 14.28 -47.30 31.63
C TYR A 17 14.67 -47.09 30.16
N SER A 18 15.55 -47.92 29.63
CA SER A 18 15.80 -48.13 28.23
C SER A 18 14.57 -48.76 27.58
N VAL A 19 13.66 -47.92 27.11
CA VAL A 19 12.60 -48.38 26.20
C VAL A 19 13.33 -48.76 24.90
N PRO A 20 13.29 -50.02 24.47
CA PRO A 20 13.92 -50.39 23.23
C PRO A 20 13.17 -49.71 22.08
N PHE A 21 13.79 -48.70 21.49
CA PHE A 21 13.31 -48.05 20.28
C PHE A 21 13.47 -49.07 19.13
N ARG A 22 12.41 -49.86 18.89
CA ARG A 22 12.34 -50.80 17.81
C ARG A 22 12.34 -50.05 16.50
N SER A 23 13.52 -49.79 15.97
CA SER A 23 13.80 -49.13 14.69
C SER A 23 13.23 -49.99 13.55
N GLY A 24 11.96 -49.79 13.25
CA GLY A 24 11.33 -50.39 12.10
C GLY A 24 11.47 -49.45 10.89
N LYS A 25 12.22 -49.84 9.87
CA LYS A 25 12.27 -49.14 8.56
C LYS A 25 10.85 -48.87 8.00
N ILE A 26 9.85 -49.64 8.42
CA ILE A 26 8.42 -49.50 8.12
C ILE A 26 7.84 -48.20 8.73
N GLN A 27 8.29 -47.78 9.90
CA GLN A 27 7.78 -46.54 10.53
C GLN A 27 8.27 -45.29 9.81
N ALA A 28 9.51 -45.28 9.35
CA ALA A 28 10.04 -44.14 8.60
C ALA A 28 9.30 -43.96 7.25
N SER A 29 9.07 -45.04 6.51
CA SER A 29 8.32 -44.98 5.24
C SER A 29 6.87 -44.53 5.45
N PHE A 30 6.23 -44.92 6.54
CA PHE A 30 4.86 -44.50 6.88
C PHE A 30 4.78 -43.01 7.24
N VAL A 31 5.75 -42.51 8.00
CA VAL A 31 5.87 -41.09 8.33
C VAL A 31 6.06 -40.24 7.08
N TRP A 32 6.95 -40.67 6.18
CA TRP A 32 7.16 -40.03 4.89
C TRP A 32 5.89 -40.01 4.02
N PHE A 33 5.18 -41.12 3.98
CA PHE A 33 3.92 -41.22 3.24
C PHE A 33 2.87 -40.24 3.79
N ILE A 34 2.73 -40.15 5.12
CA ILE A 34 1.82 -39.17 5.75
C ILE A 34 2.25 -37.75 5.45
N ALA A 35 3.54 -37.44 5.54
CA ALA A 35 4.06 -36.10 5.26
C ALA A 35 3.78 -35.69 3.79
N VAL A 36 4.02 -36.57 2.84
CA VAL A 36 3.70 -36.35 1.42
C VAL A 36 2.20 -36.18 1.22
N LEU A 37 1.37 -37.00 1.85
CA LEU A 37 -0.09 -36.90 1.77
C LEU A 37 -0.60 -35.56 2.32
N LEU A 38 -0.05 -35.09 3.43
CA LEU A 38 -0.39 -33.78 4.02
C LEU A 38 0.03 -32.62 3.11
N LEU A 39 1.21 -32.70 2.51
CA LEU A 39 1.68 -31.67 1.58
C LEU A 39 0.80 -31.62 0.31
N VAL A 40 0.48 -32.78 -0.25
CA VAL A 40 -0.37 -32.85 -1.46
C VAL A 40 -1.79 -32.38 -1.15
N SER A 41 -2.38 -32.84 -0.05
CA SER A 41 -3.73 -32.41 0.35
C SER A 41 -3.79 -30.93 0.68
N SER A 42 -2.79 -30.38 1.37
CA SER A 42 -2.64 -28.95 1.61
C SER A 42 -2.55 -28.14 0.31
N GLY A 43 -1.74 -28.63 -0.65
CA GLY A 43 -1.60 -27.99 -1.97
C GLY A 43 -2.91 -28.02 -2.78
N ILE A 44 -3.62 -29.13 -2.77
CA ILE A 44 -4.93 -29.25 -3.44
C ILE A 44 -5.95 -28.35 -2.77
N THR A 45 -6.04 -28.39 -1.43
CA THR A 45 -6.96 -27.56 -0.65
C THR A 45 -6.70 -26.07 -0.93
N TYR A 46 -5.43 -25.66 -0.93
CA TYR A 46 -5.05 -24.29 -1.27
C TYR A 46 -5.51 -23.89 -2.67
N ARG A 47 -5.27 -24.76 -3.67
CA ARG A 47 -5.68 -24.47 -5.06
C ARG A 47 -7.19 -24.40 -5.22
N VAL A 48 -7.92 -25.33 -4.62
CA VAL A 48 -9.39 -25.34 -4.67
C VAL A 48 -9.95 -24.11 -3.97
N LEU A 49 -9.40 -23.76 -2.80
CA LEU A 49 -9.81 -22.57 -2.06
C LEU A 49 -9.48 -21.29 -2.82
N ALA A 50 -8.27 -21.20 -3.37
CA ALA A 50 -7.85 -20.06 -4.19
C ALA A 50 -8.72 -19.88 -5.44
N TYR A 51 -9.10 -20.97 -6.09
CA TYR A 51 -10.03 -20.94 -7.23
C TYR A 51 -11.44 -20.52 -6.82
N ARG A 52 -12.00 -21.13 -5.75
CA ARG A 52 -13.35 -20.78 -5.26
C ARG A 52 -13.46 -19.34 -4.77
N LEU A 53 -12.40 -18.81 -4.16
CA LEU A 53 -12.37 -17.45 -3.66
C LEU A 53 -11.88 -16.44 -4.72
N ASN A 54 -11.69 -16.88 -5.97
CA ASN A 54 -11.21 -16.05 -7.07
C ASN A 54 -9.90 -15.29 -6.75
N LEU A 55 -9.06 -15.85 -5.87
CA LEU A 55 -7.85 -15.21 -5.36
C LEU A 55 -6.69 -15.15 -6.40
N VAL A 56 -6.80 -15.92 -7.47
CA VAL A 56 -5.68 -16.13 -8.43
C VAL A 56 -5.93 -15.43 -9.75
N VAL A 57 -7.14 -15.03 -10.07
CA VAL A 57 -7.50 -14.60 -11.41
C VAL A 57 -8.19 -13.23 -11.40
N SER A 58 -7.59 -12.24 -10.79
CA SER A 58 -7.96 -10.88 -11.15
C SER A 58 -7.04 -10.43 -12.29
N THR A 59 -7.60 -10.27 -13.47
CA THR A 59 -6.91 -9.55 -14.54
C THR A 59 -6.53 -8.17 -13.99
N PRO A 60 -5.25 -7.76 -14.05
CA PRO A 60 -4.85 -6.45 -13.59
C PRO A 60 -5.71 -5.37 -14.23
N VAL A 61 -6.34 -4.52 -13.45
CA VAL A 61 -7.10 -3.40 -13.96
C VAL A 61 -6.11 -2.41 -14.57
N LYS A 62 -6.25 -2.16 -15.86
CA LYS A 62 -5.46 -1.12 -16.53
C LYS A 62 -6.18 0.21 -16.38
N LEU A 63 -5.43 1.28 -16.16
CA LEU A 63 -6.00 2.62 -16.22
C LEU A 63 -6.52 2.90 -17.63
N PRO A 64 -7.80 3.12 -17.82
CA PRO A 64 -8.35 3.44 -19.15
C PRO A 64 -7.99 4.85 -19.60
N VAL A 65 -7.69 5.75 -18.65
CA VAL A 65 -7.24 7.11 -18.92
C VAL A 65 -5.81 7.25 -18.39
N PRO A 66 -4.82 7.62 -19.24
CA PRO A 66 -3.45 7.76 -18.77
C PRO A 66 -3.30 8.94 -17.82
N LEU A 67 -2.51 8.78 -16.73
CA LEU A 67 -2.25 9.85 -15.77
C LEU A 67 -1.57 11.09 -16.37
N SER A 68 -0.92 10.95 -17.52
CA SER A 68 -0.37 12.09 -18.26
C SER A 68 -1.44 13.09 -18.74
N SER A 69 -2.67 12.64 -18.92
CA SER A 69 -3.82 13.49 -19.28
C SER A 69 -4.49 14.16 -18.09
N PHE A 70 -4.04 13.86 -16.86
CA PHE A 70 -4.58 14.50 -15.65
C PHE A 70 -4.48 16.03 -15.76
N PRO A 71 -5.51 16.80 -15.36
CA PRO A 71 -5.56 18.25 -15.60
C PRO A 71 -4.37 19.01 -15.04
N LYS A 72 -3.76 19.85 -15.86
CA LYS A 72 -2.76 20.82 -15.41
C LYS A 72 -3.38 22.05 -14.75
N GLN A 73 -4.66 22.33 -15.03
CA GLN A 73 -5.38 23.42 -14.42
C GLN A 73 -6.52 22.84 -13.55
N ILE A 74 -6.49 23.13 -12.26
CA ILE A 74 -7.52 22.73 -11.30
C ILE A 74 -7.90 23.98 -10.49
N GLY A 75 -9.07 24.53 -10.75
CA GLY A 75 -9.45 25.82 -10.16
C GLY A 75 -8.38 26.88 -10.39
N GLN A 76 -7.81 27.41 -9.33
CA GLN A 76 -6.74 28.42 -9.38
C GLN A 76 -5.32 27.82 -9.35
N TRP A 77 -5.20 26.48 -9.39
CA TRP A 77 -3.92 25.78 -9.40
C TRP A 77 -3.46 25.51 -10.84
N SER A 78 -2.22 25.85 -11.12
CA SER A 78 -1.54 25.56 -12.39
C SER A 78 -0.43 24.56 -12.17
N GLY A 79 -0.45 23.45 -12.87
CA GLY A 79 0.44 22.29 -12.68
C GLY A 79 1.51 22.20 -13.75
N GLU A 80 2.75 21.88 -13.32
CA GLU A 80 3.89 21.61 -14.16
C GLU A 80 4.46 20.22 -13.81
N ASP A 81 4.70 19.40 -14.84
CA ASP A 81 5.19 18.03 -14.64
C ASP A 81 6.65 18.04 -14.17
N VAL A 82 6.92 17.33 -13.07
CA VAL A 82 8.24 17.17 -12.47
C VAL A 82 8.78 15.79 -12.84
N PRO A 83 9.91 15.70 -13.55
CA PRO A 83 10.47 14.42 -13.97
C PRO A 83 10.88 13.57 -12.78
N ILE A 84 10.56 12.28 -12.81
CA ILE A 84 11.06 11.29 -11.85
C ILE A 84 12.26 10.56 -12.48
N PRO A 85 13.40 10.48 -11.79
CA PRO A 85 14.56 9.74 -12.28
C PRO A 85 14.22 8.27 -12.60
N LYS A 86 14.76 7.75 -13.71
CA LYS A 86 14.47 6.39 -14.20
C LYS A 86 14.78 5.30 -13.16
N ASN A 87 15.85 5.46 -12.40
CA ASN A 87 16.21 4.52 -11.33
C ASN A 87 15.13 4.45 -10.23
N ILE A 88 14.50 5.59 -9.89
CA ILE A 88 13.39 5.62 -8.93
C ILE A 88 12.16 4.92 -9.51
N GLN A 89 11.83 5.17 -10.79
CA GLN A 89 10.71 4.50 -11.46
C GLN A 89 10.89 2.97 -11.48
N LEU A 90 12.12 2.49 -11.75
CA LEU A 90 12.43 1.06 -11.78
C LEU A 90 12.29 0.39 -10.39
N VAL A 91 12.63 1.11 -9.33
CA VAL A 91 12.47 0.62 -7.95
C VAL A 91 11.01 0.65 -7.55
N ALA A 92 10.30 1.70 -7.89
CA ALA A 92 8.90 1.89 -7.52
C ALA A 92 7.95 0.87 -8.17
N ARG A 93 8.25 0.41 -9.39
CA ARG A 93 7.44 -0.61 -10.11
C ARG A 93 5.95 -0.31 -10.16
N ASN A 94 5.59 0.97 -10.16
CA ASN A 94 4.20 1.38 -10.36
C ASN A 94 3.82 1.19 -11.83
N ASP A 95 2.58 0.79 -12.08
CA ASP A 95 2.06 0.61 -13.44
C ASP A 95 1.84 1.96 -14.15
N ALA A 96 1.49 2.99 -13.37
CA ALA A 96 1.42 4.37 -13.82
C ALA A 96 1.74 5.33 -12.67
N PHE A 97 2.25 6.52 -13.01
CA PHE A 97 2.49 7.57 -12.02
C PHE A 97 2.38 8.96 -12.64
N LEU A 98 2.10 9.93 -11.79
CA LEU A 98 2.16 11.37 -12.06
C LEU A 98 2.97 12.03 -10.95
N ASN A 99 3.83 12.96 -11.31
CA ASN A 99 4.50 13.84 -10.36
C ASN A 99 4.41 15.27 -10.89
N ARG A 100 3.68 16.13 -10.19
CA ARG A 100 3.34 17.46 -10.69
C ARG A 100 3.36 18.50 -9.60
N LEU A 101 4.10 19.56 -9.84
CA LEU A 101 4.12 20.73 -8.99
C LEU A 101 2.95 21.64 -9.37
N TYR A 102 2.04 21.86 -8.45
CA TYR A 102 0.96 22.81 -8.59
C TYR A 102 1.29 24.10 -7.85
N THR A 103 1.05 25.22 -8.51
CA THR A 103 1.22 26.57 -7.93
C THR A 103 -0.09 27.35 -8.04
N ASN A 104 -0.43 28.05 -6.97
CA ASN A 104 -1.55 28.99 -6.95
C ASN A 104 -0.97 30.41 -6.79
N LYS A 105 -0.93 31.16 -7.89
CA LYS A 105 -0.32 32.50 -7.92
C LYS A 105 -1.08 33.54 -7.08
N SER A 106 -2.40 33.39 -6.96
CA SER A 106 -3.24 34.35 -6.19
C SER A 106 -3.00 34.27 -4.69
N SER A 107 -2.66 33.07 -4.18
CA SER A 107 -2.38 32.83 -2.76
C SER A 107 -0.90 32.62 -2.44
N ASN A 108 -0.03 32.66 -3.44
CA ASN A 108 1.41 32.34 -3.34
C ASN A 108 1.68 30.98 -2.68
N ARG A 109 0.84 29.98 -3.00
CA ARG A 109 0.93 28.62 -2.48
C ARG A 109 1.43 27.65 -3.54
N TRP A 110 2.09 26.61 -3.09
CA TRP A 110 2.51 25.51 -3.95
C TRP A 110 2.40 24.17 -3.21
N ALA A 111 2.20 23.12 -3.96
CA ALA A 111 2.27 21.75 -3.48
C ALA A 111 2.67 20.81 -4.61
N ASN A 112 3.47 19.81 -4.30
CA ASN A 112 3.78 18.74 -5.22
C ASN A 112 2.75 17.61 -5.04
N VAL A 113 2.12 17.20 -6.11
CA VAL A 113 1.16 16.09 -6.14
C VAL A 113 1.81 14.91 -6.84
N TYR A 114 1.96 13.83 -6.11
CA TYR A 114 2.42 12.55 -6.61
C TYR A 114 1.28 11.54 -6.55
N ILE A 115 0.98 10.92 -7.69
CA ILE A 115 -0.02 9.87 -7.82
C ILE A 115 0.69 8.63 -8.36
N ALA A 116 0.56 7.51 -7.67
CA ALA A 116 1.11 6.22 -8.07
C ALA A 116 0.01 5.18 -8.12
N TYR A 117 -0.14 4.55 -9.26
CA TYR A 117 -1.12 3.50 -9.51
C TYR A 117 -0.46 2.14 -9.67
N THR A 118 -1.05 1.13 -9.06
CA THR A 118 -0.67 -0.26 -9.30
C THR A 118 -1.86 -1.20 -9.28
N ALA A 119 -1.90 -2.12 -10.24
CA ALA A 119 -2.82 -3.25 -10.25
C ALA A 119 -2.35 -4.41 -9.36
N HIS A 120 -1.24 -4.22 -8.65
CA HIS A 120 -0.65 -5.18 -7.71
C HIS A 120 -0.60 -4.60 -6.30
N PRO A 121 -1.72 -4.55 -5.56
CA PRO A 121 -1.88 -3.76 -4.33
C PRO A 121 -0.76 -3.93 -3.29
N ARG A 122 -0.24 -5.14 -3.12
CA ARG A 122 0.84 -5.41 -2.15
C ARG A 122 2.14 -4.67 -2.43
N THR A 123 2.42 -4.31 -3.67
CA THR A 123 3.65 -3.57 -4.01
C THR A 123 3.61 -2.16 -3.43
N MET A 124 2.41 -1.59 -3.24
CA MET A 124 2.24 -0.25 -2.69
C MET A 124 2.75 -0.12 -1.24
N LEU A 125 2.79 -1.20 -0.47
CA LEU A 125 3.28 -1.18 0.92
C LEU A 125 4.75 -0.74 1.04
N GLY A 126 5.56 -0.95 -0.01
CA GLY A 126 6.94 -0.49 -0.07
C GLY A 126 7.09 1.01 -0.36
N HIS A 127 6.01 1.71 -0.76
CA HIS A 127 6.05 3.09 -1.26
C HIS A 127 5.43 4.11 -0.30
N ARG A 128 5.24 3.72 0.95
CA ARG A 128 4.73 4.62 2.00
C ARG A 128 5.67 5.79 2.23
N PRO A 129 5.15 6.99 2.55
CA PRO A 129 6.00 8.15 2.83
C PRO A 129 7.09 7.87 3.86
N GLN A 130 6.77 7.15 4.95
CA GLN A 130 7.72 6.80 6.01
C GLN A 130 8.90 5.94 5.51
N ILE A 131 8.72 5.21 4.41
CA ILE A 131 9.77 4.41 3.81
C ILE A 131 10.53 5.24 2.76
N CYS A 132 9.80 5.85 1.82
CA CYS A 132 10.38 6.55 0.67
C CYS A 132 11.15 7.82 1.08
N TYR A 133 10.60 8.62 1.99
CA TYR A 133 11.28 9.82 2.47
C TYR A 133 12.52 9.49 3.29
N VAL A 134 12.43 8.49 4.19
CA VAL A 134 13.58 8.05 4.99
C VAL A 134 14.68 7.47 4.10
N ALA A 135 14.34 6.66 3.09
CA ALA A 135 15.30 6.17 2.10
C ALA A 135 15.93 7.32 1.27
N GLY A 136 15.21 8.42 1.10
CA GLY A 136 15.69 9.66 0.48
C GLY A 136 16.50 10.57 1.42
N GLY A 137 16.82 10.12 2.64
CA GLY A 137 17.66 10.86 3.59
C GLY A 137 16.88 11.86 4.47
N TRP A 138 15.56 11.76 4.54
CA TRP A 138 14.74 12.54 5.44
C TRP A 138 14.59 11.83 6.80
N VAL A 139 14.45 12.58 7.87
CA VAL A 139 14.10 12.08 9.21
C VAL A 139 12.60 12.20 9.38
N HIS A 140 11.95 11.11 9.73
CA HIS A 140 10.52 11.07 10.03
C HIS A 140 10.28 11.59 11.45
N GLU A 141 9.46 12.63 11.60
CA GLU A 141 9.12 13.23 12.90
C GLU A 141 7.84 12.65 13.48
N SER A 142 6.78 12.64 12.67
CA SER A 142 5.46 12.24 13.14
C SER A 142 4.54 11.79 12.01
N SER A 143 3.56 10.97 12.37
CA SER A 143 2.41 10.63 11.54
C SER A 143 1.13 10.76 12.37
N SER A 144 0.13 11.38 11.82
CA SER A 144 -1.19 11.52 12.45
C SER A 144 -2.31 11.28 11.46
N GLN A 145 -3.39 10.68 11.94
CA GLN A 145 -4.64 10.62 11.18
C GLN A 145 -5.29 11.99 11.15
N THR A 146 -5.84 12.33 10.00
CA THR A 146 -6.57 13.59 9.80
C THR A 146 -7.62 13.37 8.71
N SER A 147 -8.47 14.36 8.50
CA SER A 147 -9.39 14.39 7.37
C SER A 147 -9.25 15.69 6.59
N VAL A 148 -9.74 15.68 5.36
CA VAL A 148 -9.90 16.86 4.52
C VAL A 148 -11.33 16.86 4.01
N THR A 149 -11.96 18.03 4.00
CA THR A 149 -13.28 18.22 3.39
C THR A 149 -13.08 18.75 1.97
N SER A 150 -13.60 18.03 0.99
CA SER A 150 -13.53 18.41 -0.43
C SER A 150 -14.31 19.69 -0.72
N SER A 151 -14.19 20.21 -1.95
CA SER A 151 -14.98 21.37 -2.40
C SER A 151 -16.49 21.11 -2.43
N GLU A 152 -16.89 19.85 -2.58
CA GLU A 152 -18.29 19.40 -2.57
C GLU A 152 -18.80 19.05 -1.16
N GLY A 153 -17.97 19.22 -0.12
CA GLY A 153 -18.34 18.97 1.28
C GLY A 153 -18.16 17.52 1.72
N ARG A 154 -17.54 16.64 0.92
CA ARG A 154 -17.21 15.27 1.30
C ARG A 154 -15.99 15.25 2.20
N GLU A 155 -16.09 14.62 3.35
CA GLU A 155 -14.96 14.40 4.24
C GLU A 155 -14.28 13.07 3.89
N PHE A 156 -12.95 13.08 3.72
CA PHE A 156 -12.16 11.88 3.43
C PHE A 156 -10.94 11.76 4.34
N PRO A 157 -10.60 10.51 4.74
CA PRO A 157 -9.52 10.26 5.69
C PRO A 157 -8.15 10.36 5.01
N CYS A 158 -7.19 10.92 5.74
CA CYS A 158 -5.80 11.07 5.29
C CYS A 158 -4.83 10.78 6.43
N LEU A 159 -3.56 10.51 6.08
CA LEU A 159 -2.42 10.52 6.97
C LEU A 159 -1.59 11.78 6.71
N LEU A 160 -1.24 12.49 7.78
CA LEU A 160 -0.34 13.62 7.73
C LEU A 160 1.00 13.23 8.32
N HIS A 161 2.05 13.32 7.50
CA HIS A 161 3.41 13.00 7.90
C HIS A 161 4.26 14.26 7.90
N ARG A 162 5.19 14.37 8.85
CA ARG A 162 6.17 15.45 8.95
C ARG A 162 7.57 14.88 8.86
N PHE A 163 8.40 15.52 8.07
CA PHE A 163 9.80 15.14 7.86
C PHE A 163 10.67 16.37 7.88
N HIS A 164 11.93 16.19 8.30
CA HIS A 164 12.97 17.20 8.16
C HIS A 164 14.27 16.59 7.60
N ARG A 165 15.13 17.43 7.05
CA ARG A 165 16.50 17.04 6.70
C ARG A 165 17.39 17.08 7.96
N PRO A 166 18.31 16.10 8.12
CA PRO A 166 19.27 16.17 9.20
C PRO A 166 20.25 17.34 9.01
N TYR A 167 20.78 17.84 10.13
CA TYR A 167 21.81 18.89 10.11
C TYR A 167 22.96 18.52 9.13
N PRO A 168 23.52 19.44 8.34
CA PRO A 168 23.29 20.90 8.36
C PRO A 168 22.10 21.41 7.54
N GLU A 169 21.37 20.56 6.87
CA GLU A 169 20.15 20.94 6.13
C GLU A 169 19.02 21.19 7.14
N THR A 170 18.25 22.24 6.92
CA THR A 170 17.14 22.63 7.81
C THR A 170 15.79 22.55 7.11
N GLU A 171 15.74 21.88 5.96
CA GLU A 171 14.51 21.73 5.20
C GLU A 171 13.50 20.87 5.96
N ALA A 172 12.26 21.30 5.94
CA ALA A 172 11.12 20.53 6.44
C ALA A 172 10.07 20.34 5.35
N THR A 173 9.35 19.24 5.41
CA THR A 173 8.23 18.96 4.50
C THR A 173 7.09 18.29 5.25
N VAL A 174 5.88 18.63 4.82
CA VAL A 174 4.64 18.00 5.28
C VAL A 174 4.03 17.25 4.11
N VAL A 175 3.59 16.02 4.36
CA VAL A 175 3.03 15.13 3.34
C VAL A 175 1.64 14.68 3.79
N LEU A 176 0.63 15.00 3.01
CA LEU A 176 -0.70 14.41 3.12
C LEU A 176 -0.73 13.17 2.23
N ASN A 177 -1.11 12.03 2.80
CA ASN A 177 -1.16 10.75 2.08
C ASN A 177 -2.52 10.09 2.28
N PHE A 178 -3.09 9.59 1.19
CA PHE A 178 -4.26 8.73 1.20
C PHE A 178 -4.19 7.73 0.04
N TYR A 179 -5.06 6.74 0.07
CA TYR A 179 -5.15 5.72 -0.96
C TYR A 179 -6.55 5.70 -1.59
N ILE A 180 -6.61 5.29 -2.85
CA ILE A 180 -7.86 4.95 -3.53
C ILE A 180 -7.79 3.45 -3.82
N VAL A 181 -8.77 2.73 -3.30
CA VAL A 181 -8.90 1.28 -3.48
C VAL A 181 -10.29 1.03 -4.05
N ASN A 182 -10.37 0.56 -5.28
CA ASN A 182 -11.65 0.29 -5.96
C ASN A 182 -12.62 1.49 -5.92
N GLY A 183 -12.11 2.70 -6.15
CA GLY A 183 -12.91 3.93 -6.15
C GLY A 183 -13.21 4.52 -4.76
N GLN A 184 -12.79 3.87 -3.69
CA GLN A 184 -12.99 4.37 -2.33
C GLN A 184 -11.71 4.96 -1.74
N ILE A 185 -11.81 6.15 -1.14
CA ILE A 185 -10.69 6.78 -0.45
C ILE A 185 -10.53 6.16 0.94
N THR A 186 -9.30 5.83 1.28
CA THR A 186 -8.94 5.30 2.61
C THR A 186 -7.56 5.78 3.04
N SER A 187 -7.36 5.90 4.34
CA SER A 187 -6.03 6.03 4.96
C SER A 187 -5.54 4.71 5.59
N ASP A 188 -6.38 3.67 5.57
CA ASP A 188 -6.08 2.36 6.15
C ASP A 188 -5.39 1.45 5.14
N GLU A 189 -4.12 1.18 5.37
CA GLU A 189 -3.33 0.24 4.58
C GLU A 189 -3.79 -1.22 4.74
N GLY A 190 -4.53 -1.54 5.80
CA GLY A 190 -5.10 -2.85 6.06
C GLY A 190 -6.05 -3.31 4.95
N VAL A 191 -6.70 -2.37 4.28
CA VAL A 191 -7.65 -2.63 3.19
C VAL A 191 -6.99 -3.35 2.00
N PHE A 192 -5.73 -3.05 1.69
CA PHE A 192 -5.00 -3.64 0.56
C PHE A 192 -3.78 -4.46 0.98
N SER A 193 -3.54 -4.64 2.30
CA SER A 193 -2.43 -5.41 2.86
C SER A 193 -2.92 -6.70 3.54
N GLY A 194 -2.02 -7.67 3.66
CA GLY A 194 -2.30 -8.92 4.38
C GLY A 194 -3.49 -9.69 3.84
N VAL A 195 -4.34 -10.18 4.72
CA VAL A 195 -5.55 -10.96 4.38
C VAL A 195 -6.74 -10.05 4.06
N GLY A 196 -6.80 -8.87 4.68
CA GLY A 196 -7.94 -7.94 4.57
C GLY A 196 -8.24 -7.50 3.13
N TRP A 197 -7.21 -7.24 2.31
CA TRP A 197 -7.40 -6.80 0.92
C TRP A 197 -8.06 -7.85 0.02
N ARG A 198 -8.14 -9.11 0.47
CA ARG A 198 -8.81 -10.20 -0.26
C ARG A 198 -10.33 -10.18 -0.11
N THR A 199 -10.83 -9.44 0.86
CA THR A 199 -12.28 -9.35 1.12
C THR A 199 -13.08 -8.91 -0.11
N PRO A 200 -12.68 -7.89 -0.87
CA PRO A 200 -13.35 -7.52 -2.11
C PRO A 200 -13.39 -8.66 -3.12
N ASN A 201 -12.33 -9.47 -3.19
CA ASN A 201 -12.27 -10.65 -4.07
C ASN A 201 -13.33 -11.70 -3.73
N ILE A 202 -13.56 -11.92 -2.44
CA ILE A 202 -14.56 -12.86 -1.95
C ILE A 202 -15.95 -12.35 -2.29
N ASN A 203 -16.16 -11.06 -2.23
CA ASN A 203 -17.41 -10.39 -2.52
C ASN A 203 -17.64 -10.14 -4.02
N GLY A 204 -16.69 -10.52 -4.88
CA GLY A 204 -16.84 -10.38 -6.33
C GLY A 204 -16.53 -8.99 -6.87
N ASP A 205 -15.84 -8.13 -6.12
CA ASP A 205 -15.41 -6.82 -6.57
C ASP A 205 -14.51 -6.93 -7.82
N PRO A 206 -14.90 -6.33 -8.97
CA PRO A 206 -14.18 -6.45 -10.23
C PRO A 206 -12.90 -5.59 -10.27
N ALA A 207 -12.86 -4.48 -9.54
CA ALA A 207 -11.73 -3.56 -9.54
C ALA A 207 -10.70 -3.95 -8.49
N ARG A 208 -9.43 -4.11 -8.93
CA ARG A 208 -8.33 -4.59 -8.08
C ARG A 208 -7.10 -3.76 -8.29
N TYR A 209 -7.09 -2.62 -7.67
CA TYR A 209 -5.98 -1.71 -7.75
C TYR A 209 -5.81 -0.92 -6.47
N VAL A 210 -4.66 -0.32 -6.31
CA VAL A 210 -4.40 0.71 -5.31
C VAL A 210 -3.75 1.90 -6.00
N THR A 211 -4.27 3.06 -5.72
CA THR A 211 -3.63 4.32 -6.06
C THR A 211 -3.21 5.00 -4.77
N GLN A 212 -1.96 5.39 -4.69
CA GLN A 212 -1.47 6.27 -3.63
C GLN A 212 -1.46 7.70 -4.14
N VAL A 213 -1.97 8.60 -3.32
CA VAL A 213 -1.89 10.04 -3.54
C VAL A 213 -1.09 10.66 -2.41
N GLN A 214 0.00 11.34 -2.77
CA GLN A 214 0.83 12.09 -1.85
C GLN A 214 0.84 13.55 -2.27
N ILE A 215 0.52 14.44 -1.35
CA ILE A 215 0.55 15.89 -1.58
C ILE A 215 1.54 16.48 -0.58
N SER A 216 2.62 17.06 -1.07
CA SER A 216 3.70 17.57 -0.23
C SER A 216 3.99 19.05 -0.44
N SER A 217 4.33 19.73 0.64
CA SER A 217 4.77 21.12 0.65
C SER A 217 5.49 21.42 1.97
N VAL A 218 6.15 22.56 2.06
CA VAL A 218 6.64 23.07 3.34
C VAL A 218 5.51 23.64 4.22
N PHE A 219 4.34 23.93 3.61
CA PHE A 219 3.20 24.53 4.30
C PHE A 219 2.00 23.59 4.32
N GLU A 220 1.52 23.24 5.50
CA GLU A 220 0.34 22.37 5.65
C GLU A 220 -0.92 22.99 5.02
N ASN A 221 -1.10 24.30 5.11
CA ASN A 221 -2.25 24.98 4.49
C ASN A 221 -2.25 24.85 2.95
N SER A 222 -1.07 24.75 2.31
CA SER A 222 -1.00 24.53 0.87
C SER A 222 -1.49 23.15 0.48
N ILE A 223 -1.04 22.10 1.19
CA ILE A 223 -1.44 20.73 0.91
C ILE A 223 -2.93 20.49 1.17
N ARG A 224 -3.48 21.07 2.24
CA ARG A 224 -4.92 20.98 2.53
C ARG A 224 -5.77 21.70 1.49
N SER A 225 -5.31 22.87 1.03
CA SER A 225 -6.03 23.65 0.03
C SER A 225 -6.11 22.92 -1.31
N ILE A 226 -4.98 22.38 -1.81
CA ILE A 226 -5.03 21.63 -3.08
C ILE A 226 -5.73 20.29 -2.91
N ALA A 227 -5.60 19.62 -1.77
CA ALA A 227 -6.29 18.36 -1.51
C ALA A 227 -7.80 18.51 -1.63
N LYS A 228 -8.35 19.62 -1.13
CA LYS A 228 -9.75 19.98 -1.25
C LYS A 228 -10.22 20.11 -2.71
N ASP A 229 -9.38 20.72 -3.55
CA ASP A 229 -9.75 21.06 -4.93
C ASP A 229 -9.49 19.90 -5.91
N ILE A 230 -8.58 18.97 -5.56
CA ILE A 230 -8.11 17.91 -6.46
C ILE A 230 -8.85 16.56 -6.23
N GLU A 231 -9.48 16.37 -5.08
CA GLU A 231 -10.06 15.07 -4.68
C GLU A 231 -11.08 14.58 -5.69
N GLU A 232 -12.04 15.39 -6.07
CA GLU A 232 -13.07 15.04 -7.06
C GLU A 232 -12.45 14.69 -8.41
N VAL A 233 -11.48 15.51 -8.86
CA VAL A 233 -10.78 15.29 -10.12
C VAL A 233 -10.00 13.99 -10.10
N ILE A 234 -9.37 13.64 -8.97
CA ILE A 234 -8.64 12.38 -8.85
C ILE A 234 -9.60 11.20 -8.94
N LEU A 235 -10.72 11.23 -8.22
CA LEU A 235 -11.67 10.12 -8.23
C LEU A 235 -12.24 9.84 -9.62
N ASP A 236 -12.39 10.87 -10.46
CA ASP A 236 -12.89 10.70 -11.83
C ASP A 236 -11.96 9.88 -12.73
N TYR A 237 -10.66 9.84 -12.41
CA TYR A 237 -9.65 9.12 -13.20
C TYR A 237 -9.53 7.64 -12.87
N PHE A 238 -10.06 7.19 -11.72
CA PHE A 238 -9.91 5.83 -11.29
C PHE A 238 -11.22 5.04 -11.34
N PRO A 239 -11.15 3.75 -11.68
CA PRO A 239 -12.35 2.91 -11.71
C PRO A 239 -13.02 2.84 -10.35
N ASP A 240 -14.34 2.98 -10.33
CA ASP A 240 -15.17 2.69 -9.17
C ASP A 240 -15.27 1.17 -8.90
N GLU A 241 -16.08 0.78 -7.92
CA GLU A 241 -16.35 -0.63 -7.57
C GLU A 241 -16.93 -1.45 -8.73
N ASN A 242 -17.56 -0.81 -9.72
CA ASN A 242 -18.13 -1.41 -10.91
C ASN A 242 -17.18 -1.35 -12.12
N GLY A 243 -16.01 -0.72 -11.97
CA GLY A 243 -15.02 -0.54 -13.03
C GLY A 243 -15.30 0.67 -13.93
N HIS A 244 -16.24 1.56 -13.58
CA HIS A 244 -16.52 2.77 -14.33
C HIS A 244 -15.50 3.87 -14.03
N VAL A 245 -15.14 4.63 -15.06
CA VAL A 245 -14.25 5.80 -14.98
C VAL A 245 -14.97 7.02 -15.52
N ARG A 246 -15.35 7.93 -14.63
CA ARG A 246 -16.15 9.12 -14.96
C ARG A 246 -15.45 10.06 -15.95
N ALA A 247 -14.12 10.16 -15.90
CA ALA A 247 -13.35 10.97 -16.84
C ALA A 247 -13.56 10.58 -18.32
N LEU A 248 -13.93 9.32 -18.60
CA LEU A 248 -14.27 8.86 -19.97
C LEU A 248 -15.62 9.39 -20.45
N GLU A 249 -16.56 9.58 -19.56
CA GLU A 249 -17.89 10.08 -19.89
C GLU A 249 -17.83 11.53 -20.37
N TYR A 250 -16.99 12.34 -19.73
CA TYR A 250 -16.76 13.74 -20.13
C TYR A 250 -16.07 13.85 -21.50
N ALA A 251 -15.11 12.95 -21.78
CA ALA A 251 -14.41 12.92 -23.06
C ALA A 251 -15.35 12.53 -24.23
N GLY A 252 -16.30 11.62 -23.98
CA GLY A 252 -17.31 11.20 -24.96
C GLY A 252 -18.37 12.27 -25.25
N SER A 253 -18.76 13.07 -24.26
CA SER A 253 -19.78 14.12 -24.39
C SER A 253 -19.28 15.37 -25.13
N SER A 254 -17.98 15.66 -25.11
CA SER A 254 -17.38 16.79 -25.82
C SER A 254 -17.19 16.54 -27.32
N GLY A 255 -17.29 15.31 -27.80
CA GLY A 255 -17.15 14.92 -29.21
C GLY A 255 -18.46 14.93 -30.03
N GLY A 256 -19.63 15.13 -29.39
CA GLY A 256 -20.97 15.02 -30.01
C GLY A 256 -21.55 16.29 -30.60
N GLY A 257 -20.84 17.37 -30.62
CA GLY A 257 -21.35 18.66 -31.09
C GLY A 257 -20.67 19.22 -32.34
N LYS A 258 -20.77 18.56 -33.48
CA LYS A 258 -20.68 19.19 -34.81
C LYS A 258 -21.08 18.18 -35.89
N LYS A 259 -22.31 18.19 -36.28
CA LYS A 259 -22.78 17.89 -37.64
C LYS A 259 -23.68 19.04 -38.13
#